data_ca9429a5a9c31a6899729951a230da4c
#
_entry.id   ca9429a5a9c31a6899729951a230da4c
#
_cell.length_a   1.000
_cell.length_b   1.000
_cell.length_c   1.000
_cell.angle_alpha   90.00
_cell.angle_beta   90.00
_cell.angle_gamma   90.00
#
_symmetry.space_group_name_H-M   'P 1'
#
loop_
_entity.id
_entity.type
_entity.pdbx_description
1 polymer ?
#
loop_
_entity_poly.entity_id
_entity_poly.type
_entity_poly.pdbx_seq_one_letter_code
_entity_poly.pdbx_strand_id
1 'polypeptide(L)' 'MSHYTVGYHDNLNHHYEICEYADDAYNAIKQAREDLSGFNNPHAAEYCIKEE' A
#
# COMPACT_ATOMS: atom_id res chain seq x y z
N MET A 1 8.45 12.97 -7.29
CA MET A 1 7.73 11.86 -6.61
C MET A 1 8.54 10.59 -6.70
N SER A 2 8.46 9.78 -5.67
CA SER A 2 9.17 8.51 -5.65
C SER A 2 8.20 7.36 -5.83
N HIS A 3 8.73 6.24 -6.26
CA HIS A 3 7.96 5.02 -6.44
C HIS A 3 8.09 4.18 -5.17
N TYR A 4 6.97 3.75 -4.62
CA TYR A 4 6.93 2.94 -3.41
C TYR A 4 6.17 1.65 -3.66
N THR A 5 6.63 0.58 -3.02
CA THR A 5 5.91 -0.68 -2.97
C THR A 5 5.31 -0.81 -1.58
N VAL A 6 4.00 -0.90 -1.50
CA VAL A 6 3.27 -1.03 -0.23
C VAL A 6 2.74 -2.45 -0.14
N GLY A 7 3.08 -3.14 0.94
CA GLY A 7 2.66 -4.52 1.15
C GLY A 7 1.60 -4.64 2.23
N TYR A 8 0.66 -5.56 2.06
CA TYR A 8 -0.43 -5.78 3.00
C TYR A 8 -0.98 -7.20 2.87
N HIS A 9 -1.80 -7.60 3.84
CA HIS A 9 -2.54 -8.86 3.80
C HIS A 9 -4.04 -8.60 3.89
N ASP A 10 -4.84 -9.50 3.30
CA ASP A 10 -6.29 -9.45 3.49
C ASP A 10 -6.70 -10.36 4.66
N ASN A 11 -8.00 -10.50 4.91
CA ASN A 11 -8.50 -11.33 6.01
C ASN A 11 -8.25 -12.81 5.80
N LEU A 12 -7.96 -13.23 4.59
CA LEU A 12 -7.65 -14.63 4.29
C LEU A 12 -6.17 -14.87 4.31
N ASN A 13 -5.41 -13.90 4.80
CA ASN A 13 -3.96 -13.97 4.92
C ASN A 13 -3.24 -14.06 3.58
N HIS A 14 -3.86 -13.54 2.53
CA HIS A 14 -3.21 -13.44 1.23
C HIS A 14 -2.35 -12.19 1.21
N HIS A 15 -1.13 -12.34 0.74
CA HIS A 15 -0.19 -11.22 0.64
C HIS A 15 -0.35 -10.51 -0.69
N TYR A 16 -0.42 -9.20 -0.64
CA TYR A 16 -0.53 -8.34 -1.82
C TYR A 16 0.47 -7.21 -1.75
N GLU A 17 0.87 -6.73 -2.91
CA GLU A 17 1.70 -5.54 -3.01
C GLU A 17 1.09 -4.62 -4.05
N ILE A 18 1.14 -3.33 -3.78
CA ILE A 18 0.66 -2.31 -4.71
C ILE A 18 1.74 -1.26 -4.86
N CYS A 19 1.90 -0.75 -6.07
CA CYS A 19 2.88 0.28 -6.37
C CYS A 19 2.21 1.65 -6.37
N GLU A 20 2.83 2.61 -5.69
CA GLU A 20 2.31 3.97 -5.61
C GLU A 20 3.41 4.97 -5.86
N TYR A 21 3.07 6.07 -6.53
CA TYR A 21 3.95 7.21 -6.64
C TYR A 21 3.50 8.27 -5.65
N ALA A 22 4.41 8.74 -4.83
CA ALA A 22 4.09 9.70 -3.80
C ALA A 22 5.33 10.49 -3.39
N ASP A 23 5.12 11.57 -2.67
CA ASP A 23 6.22 12.41 -2.20
C ASP A 23 6.99 11.76 -1.06
N ASP A 24 6.31 10.95 -0.27
CA ASP A 24 6.94 10.25 0.86
C ASP A 24 6.16 8.98 1.17
N ALA A 25 6.68 8.19 2.11
CA ALA A 25 6.08 6.90 2.46
C ALA A 25 4.68 7.07 3.06
N TYR A 26 4.47 8.11 3.85
CA TYR A 26 3.16 8.35 4.46
C TYR A 26 2.09 8.53 3.39
N ASN A 27 2.39 9.35 2.38
CA ASN A 27 1.44 9.58 1.29
C ASN A 27 1.27 8.34 0.42
N ALA A 28 2.33 7.55 0.24
CA ALA A 28 2.22 6.30 -0.50
C ALA A 28 1.25 5.34 0.20
N ILE A 29 1.36 5.20 1.50
CA ILE A 29 0.48 4.34 2.28
C ILE A 29 -0.95 4.86 2.23
N LYS A 30 -1.13 6.16 2.34
CA LYS A 30 -2.45 6.77 2.28
C LYS A 30 -3.11 6.52 0.94
N GLN A 31 -2.37 6.69 -0.16
CA GLN A 31 -2.89 6.45 -1.50
C GLN A 31 -3.21 4.98 -1.71
N ALA A 32 -2.36 4.08 -1.22
CA ALA A 32 -2.61 2.65 -1.33
C ALA A 32 -3.90 2.27 -0.61
N ARG A 33 -4.11 2.84 0.58
CA ARG A 33 -5.34 2.58 1.33
C ARG A 33 -6.57 3.05 0.57
N GLU A 34 -6.48 4.20 -0.09
CA GLU A 34 -7.59 4.72 -0.88
C GLU A 34 -7.85 3.84 -2.11
N ASP A 35 -6.80 3.37 -2.75
CA ASP A 35 -6.92 2.50 -3.91
C ASP A 35 -7.54 1.16 -3.55
N LEU A 36 -7.32 0.72 -2.31
CA LEU A 36 -7.83 -0.56 -1.84
C LEU A 36 -9.20 -0.44 -1.17
N SER A 37 -9.75 0.75 -1.12
CA SER A 37 -11.03 0.97 -0.43
C SER A 37 -12.19 0.22 -1.05
N GLY A 38 -12.06 -0.21 -2.30
CA GLY A 38 -13.08 -1.02 -2.97
C GLY A 38 -13.05 -2.49 -2.58
N PHE A 39 -12.05 -2.93 -1.85
CA PHE A 39 -11.94 -4.31 -1.40
C PHE A 39 -12.52 -4.44 -0.01
N ASN A 40 -13.00 -5.64 0.31
CA ASN A 40 -13.48 -5.91 1.66
C ASN A 40 -12.31 -5.92 2.62
N ASN A 41 -12.46 -5.17 3.69
CA ASN A 41 -11.49 -5.15 4.79
C ASN A 41 -10.07 -4.82 4.34
N PRO A 42 -9.84 -3.63 3.81
CA PRO A 42 -8.47 -3.22 3.52
C PRO A 42 -7.71 -3.13 4.85
N HIS A 43 -6.65 -3.85 4.97
CA HIS A 43 -5.83 -3.84 6.17
C HIS A 43 -4.78 -2.75 6.08
N ALA A 44 -4.24 -2.39 7.23
CA ALA A 44 -3.15 -1.45 7.28
C ALA A 44 -1.96 -2.02 6.53
N ALA A 45 -1.19 -1.16 5.92
CA ALA A 45 0.02 -1.57 5.24
C ALA A 45 0.99 -2.17 6.25
N GLU A 46 1.64 -3.25 5.86
CA GLU A 46 2.63 -3.92 6.70
C GLU A 46 4.01 -3.34 6.49
N TYR A 47 4.28 -2.88 5.28
CA TYR A 47 5.55 -2.25 4.96
C TYR A 47 5.39 -1.31 3.77
N CYS A 48 6.35 -0.42 3.62
CA CYS A 48 6.40 0.49 2.50
C CYS A 48 7.87 0.66 2.13
N ILE A 49 8.23 0.26 0.92
CA ILE A 49 9.62 0.27 0.47
C ILE A 49 9.77 1.29 -0.65
N LYS A 50 10.71 2.19 -0.48
CA LYS A 50 11.04 3.14 -1.55
C LYS A 50 11.90 2.43 -2.59
N GLU A 51 11.42 2.42 -3.83
CA GLU A 51 12.05 1.66 -4.90
C GLU A 51 13.11 2.45 -5.66
N GLU A 52 13.24 3.73 -5.44
CA GLU A 52 14.31 4.48 -6.09
C GLU A 52 15.07 5.37 -5.15
#